data_5f20cc97ea9d1cd185a1b189410289d3
#
_entry.id   5f20cc97ea9d1cd185a1b189410289d3
#
_cell.length_a   1.000
_cell.length_b   1.000
_cell.length_c   1.000
_cell.angle_alpha   90.00
_cell.angle_beta   90.00
_cell.angle_gamma   90.00
#
_symmetry.space_group_name_H-M   'P 1'
#
loop_
_entity.id
_entity.type
_entity.pdbx_description
1 polymer ?
#
loop_
_entity_poly.entity_id
_entity_poly.type
_entity_poly.pdbx_seq_one_letter_code
_entity_poly.pdbx_strand_id
1 'polypeptide(L)'
;AVICYMLCYKMTTERVKVRQNTQKFTFGELIKELAHNRSLIGIIVCALVFLLAQLSLSNMNAYIYPNYFGNIKAMSIASLSGTIVILLLSTFITKLASKIGKKELSVIGCIISAASFVTLFIIHTHNVWIWIALIIIATIGTSMFNMVIWAMITDVIDESEVQNVVRQDNQIYSDYS
;
A
#
# COMPACT_ATOMS: atom_id res chain seq x y z
N ALA A 1 5.63 21.02 9.27
CA ALA A 1 4.43 20.16 9.40
C ALA A 1 3.22 20.95 9.90
N VAL A 2 3.26 21.59 11.10
CA VAL A 2 2.11 22.29 11.71
C VAL A 2 1.50 23.37 10.79
N ILE A 3 2.33 24.18 10.15
CA ILE A 3 1.89 25.24 9.23
C ILE A 3 1.14 24.67 8.03
N CYS A 4 1.63 23.55 7.45
CA CYS A 4 0.96 22.88 6.33
C CYS A 4 -0.39 22.30 6.75
N TYR A 5 -0.48 21.70 7.94
CA TYR A 5 -1.76 21.20 8.47
C TYR A 5 -2.78 22.33 8.72
N MET A 6 -2.34 23.46 9.27
CA MET A 6 -3.20 24.63 9.44
C MET A 6 -3.68 25.21 8.11
N LEU A 7 -2.82 25.27 7.10
CA LEU A 7 -3.19 25.69 5.75
C LEU A 7 -4.21 24.72 5.12
N CYS A 8 -3.98 23.42 5.20
CA CYS A 8 -4.95 22.42 4.74
C CYS A 8 -6.30 22.57 5.44
N TYR A 9 -6.32 22.68 6.76
CA TYR A 9 -7.55 22.88 7.53
C TYR A 9 -8.34 24.14 7.12
N LYS A 10 -7.64 25.25 6.86
CA LYS A 10 -8.25 26.52 6.49
C LYS A 10 -8.72 26.58 5.02
N MET A 11 -8.07 25.78 4.13
CA MET A 11 -8.40 25.74 2.70
C MET A 11 -9.39 24.64 2.34
N THR A 12 -9.59 23.64 3.21
CA THR A 12 -10.49 22.52 2.96
C THR A 12 -11.86 22.83 3.56
N THR A 13 -12.83 23.11 2.72
CA THR A 13 -14.25 23.20 3.10
C THR A 13 -14.92 21.88 2.75
N GLU A 14 -15.47 21.22 3.76
CA GLU A 14 -16.23 19.99 3.59
C GLU A 14 -17.54 20.29 2.84
N ARG A 15 -17.59 19.95 1.55
CA ARG A 15 -18.76 20.19 0.69
C ARG A 15 -19.75 19.03 0.69
N VAL A 16 -19.31 17.87 1.09
CA VAL A 16 -20.14 16.66 1.13
C VAL A 16 -20.68 16.49 2.54
N LYS A 17 -21.94 16.83 2.74
CA LYS A 17 -22.67 16.44 3.97
C LYS A 17 -22.98 14.94 3.85
N VAL A 18 -22.13 14.11 4.41
CA VAL A 18 -22.46 12.71 4.63
C VAL A 18 -23.72 12.66 5.48
N ARG A 19 -24.79 12.03 4.98
CA ARG A 19 -25.96 11.75 5.81
C ARG A 19 -25.46 10.95 7.01
N GLN A 20 -25.38 11.60 8.15
CA GLN A 20 -25.11 10.94 9.42
C GLN A 20 -26.31 10.02 9.72
N ASN A 21 -26.21 8.79 9.26
CA ASN A 21 -27.08 7.75 9.75
C ASN A 21 -26.66 7.52 11.19
N THR A 22 -27.49 7.99 12.13
CA THR A 22 -27.26 7.99 13.58
C THR A 22 -27.41 6.58 14.18
N GLN A 23 -26.94 5.56 13.46
CA GLN A 23 -26.78 4.26 14.10
C GLN A 23 -25.50 4.31 14.93
N LYS A 24 -25.68 4.23 16.24
CA LYS A 24 -24.59 4.02 17.20
C LYS A 24 -24.01 2.63 16.94
N PHE A 25 -23.09 2.55 15.96
CA PHE A 25 -22.35 1.32 15.76
C PHE A 25 -21.55 1.01 17.02
N THR A 26 -21.92 -0.05 17.68
CA THR A 26 -21.12 -0.59 18.77
C THR A 26 -19.83 -1.14 18.18
N PHE A 27 -18.68 -0.82 18.77
CA PHE A 27 -17.35 -1.28 18.29
C PHE A 27 -17.33 -2.79 17.97
N GLY A 28 -18.12 -3.59 18.70
CA GLY A 28 -18.26 -5.03 18.46
C GLY A 28 -18.98 -5.38 17.14
N GLU A 29 -19.94 -4.59 16.71
CA GLU A 29 -20.65 -4.80 15.44
C GLU A 29 -19.78 -4.44 14.25
N LEU A 30 -19.00 -3.35 14.35
CA LEU A 30 -18.00 -2.99 13.34
C LEU A 30 -16.95 -4.08 13.14
N ILE A 31 -16.42 -4.64 14.25
CA ILE A 31 -15.45 -5.75 14.18
C ILE A 31 -16.10 -7.00 13.58
N LYS A 32 -17.35 -7.27 13.87
CA LYS A 32 -18.08 -8.44 13.35
C LYS A 32 -18.38 -8.30 11.86
N GLU A 33 -18.76 -7.12 11.40
CA GLU A 33 -18.95 -6.84 9.96
C GLU A 33 -17.63 -6.88 9.19
N LEU A 34 -16.57 -6.29 9.73
CA LEU A 34 -15.20 -6.39 9.19
C LEU A 34 -14.74 -7.86 9.11
N ALA A 35 -15.00 -8.66 10.15
CA ALA A 35 -14.64 -10.08 10.20
C ALA A 35 -15.47 -10.94 9.23
N HIS A 36 -16.63 -10.48 8.80
CA HIS A 36 -17.47 -11.22 7.86
C HIS A 36 -17.04 -11.00 6.40
N ASN A 37 -16.36 -9.89 6.10
CA ASN A 37 -15.87 -9.58 4.75
C ASN A 37 -14.47 -10.20 4.51
N ARG A 38 -14.44 -11.39 3.92
CA ARG A 38 -13.20 -12.14 3.60
C ARG A 38 -12.22 -11.33 2.74
N SER A 39 -12.71 -10.54 1.82
CA SER A 39 -11.86 -9.71 0.94
C SER A 39 -11.13 -8.65 1.74
N LEU A 40 -11.81 -8.00 2.66
CA LEU A 40 -11.24 -6.96 3.52
C LEU A 40 -10.16 -7.52 4.46
N ILE A 41 -10.43 -8.67 5.08
CA ILE A 41 -9.44 -9.36 5.92
C ILE A 41 -8.20 -9.71 5.11
N GLY A 42 -8.38 -10.26 3.91
CA GLY A 42 -7.26 -10.60 3.03
C GLY A 42 -6.37 -9.40 2.72
N ILE A 43 -6.96 -8.25 2.40
CA ILE A 43 -6.22 -7.02 2.12
C ILE A 43 -5.50 -6.50 3.37
N ILE A 44 -6.14 -6.52 4.53
CA ILE A 44 -5.54 -6.08 5.81
C ILE A 44 -4.33 -6.97 6.15
N VAL A 45 -4.45 -8.29 6.05
CA VAL A 45 -3.35 -9.22 6.31
C VAL A 45 -2.19 -8.97 5.33
N CYS A 46 -2.48 -8.83 4.03
CA CYS A 46 -1.47 -8.49 3.04
C CYS A 46 -0.77 -7.17 3.35
N ALA A 47 -1.53 -6.14 3.75
CA ALA A 47 -0.96 -4.84 4.12
C ALA A 47 -0.04 -4.94 5.34
N LEU A 48 -0.43 -5.70 6.38
CA LEU A 48 0.37 -5.90 7.58
C LEU A 48 1.67 -6.66 7.27
N VAL A 49 1.59 -7.75 6.52
CA VAL A 49 2.77 -8.53 6.11
C VAL A 49 3.72 -7.68 5.29
N PHE A 50 3.19 -6.89 4.35
CA PHE A 50 3.97 -5.97 3.54
C PHE A 50 4.67 -4.89 4.39
N LEU A 51 3.97 -4.30 5.36
CA LEU A 51 4.51 -3.30 6.27
C LEU A 51 5.65 -3.89 7.12
N LEU A 52 5.48 -5.09 7.66
CA LEU A 52 6.53 -5.79 8.40
C LEU A 52 7.76 -6.07 7.52
N ALA A 53 7.55 -6.50 6.29
CA ALA A 53 8.62 -6.73 5.33
C ALA A 53 9.39 -5.43 5.03
N GLN A 54 8.71 -4.31 4.83
CA GLN A 54 9.32 -3.00 4.58
C GLN A 54 10.15 -2.51 5.78
N LEU A 55 9.64 -2.65 7.00
CA LEU A 55 10.36 -2.28 8.21
C LEU A 55 11.63 -3.16 8.38
N SER A 56 11.52 -4.46 8.13
CA SER A 56 12.65 -5.38 8.20
C SER A 56 13.73 -5.04 7.18
N LEU A 57 13.34 -4.77 5.92
CA LEU A 57 14.27 -4.37 4.86
C LEU A 57 14.96 -3.04 5.17
N SER A 58 14.23 -2.05 5.69
CA SER A 58 14.80 -0.76 6.08
C SER A 58 15.85 -0.92 7.16
N ASN A 59 15.57 -1.71 8.20
CA ASN A 59 16.53 -1.99 9.27
C ASN A 59 17.74 -2.77 8.76
N MET A 60 17.54 -3.81 7.94
CA MET A 60 18.64 -4.60 7.37
C MET A 60 19.56 -3.73 6.49
N ASN A 61 19.01 -2.87 5.66
CA ASN A 61 19.80 -1.96 4.84
C ASN A 61 20.69 -1.04 5.70
N ALA A 62 20.18 -0.55 6.83
CA ALA A 62 20.95 0.28 7.75
C ALA A 62 22.19 -0.44 8.33
N TYR A 63 22.15 -1.77 8.44
CA TYR A 63 23.30 -2.58 8.88
C TYR A 63 24.20 -3.03 7.74
N ILE A 64 23.66 -3.38 6.59
CA ILE A 64 24.41 -3.94 5.46
C ILE A 64 25.37 -2.92 4.86
N TYR A 65 24.92 -1.69 4.62
CA TYR A 65 25.77 -0.67 4.00
C TYR A 65 27.02 -0.31 4.82
N PRO A 66 26.95 -0.03 6.14
CA PRO A 66 28.14 0.30 6.92
C PRO A 66 28.97 -0.94 7.27
N ASN A 67 28.36 -2.08 7.61
CA ASN A 67 29.10 -3.23 8.16
C ASN A 67 29.59 -4.20 7.09
N TYR A 68 28.81 -4.47 6.05
CA TYR A 68 29.19 -5.40 5.00
C TYR A 68 29.95 -4.73 3.86
N PHE A 69 29.50 -3.56 3.43
CA PHE A 69 30.14 -2.82 2.34
C PHE A 69 31.11 -1.74 2.82
N GLY A 70 31.10 -1.35 4.11
CA GLY A 70 31.94 -0.31 4.67
C GLY A 70 31.72 1.09 4.03
N ASN A 71 30.60 1.29 3.36
CA ASN A 71 30.35 2.50 2.58
C ASN A 71 28.97 3.12 2.87
N ILE A 72 28.96 4.05 3.82
CA ILE A 72 27.73 4.77 4.21
C ILE A 72 27.21 5.66 3.08
N LYS A 73 28.08 6.19 2.21
CA LYS A 73 27.68 7.03 1.07
C LYS A 73 26.83 6.24 0.06
N ALA A 74 27.10 4.93 -0.08
CA ALA A 74 26.31 4.05 -0.94
C ALA A 74 24.85 3.93 -0.48
N MET A 75 24.59 3.96 0.82
CA MET A 75 23.24 3.98 1.38
C MET A 75 22.46 5.23 0.94
N SER A 76 23.10 6.39 0.98
CA SER A 76 22.47 7.64 0.53
C SER A 76 22.18 7.62 -0.96
N ILE A 77 23.08 7.10 -1.78
CA ILE A 77 22.89 6.95 -3.23
C ILE A 77 21.75 5.99 -3.51
N ALA A 78 21.69 4.85 -2.83
CA ALA A 78 20.60 3.89 -2.98
C ALA A 78 19.23 4.49 -2.61
N SER A 79 19.16 5.23 -1.50
CA SER A 79 17.93 5.89 -1.05
C SER A 79 17.47 6.98 -2.01
N LEU A 80 18.38 7.81 -2.51
CA LEU A 80 18.05 8.85 -3.49
C LEU A 80 17.59 8.25 -4.82
N SER A 81 18.30 7.24 -5.34
CA SER A 81 17.92 6.56 -6.57
C SER A 81 16.55 5.87 -6.43
N GLY A 82 16.29 5.22 -5.31
CA GLY A 82 14.99 4.64 -5.01
C GLY A 82 13.86 5.67 -4.99
N THR A 83 14.09 6.83 -4.37
CA THR A 83 13.09 7.92 -4.34
C THR A 83 12.78 8.46 -5.73
N ILE A 84 13.81 8.68 -6.56
CA ILE A 84 13.63 9.13 -7.95
C ILE A 84 12.81 8.11 -8.74
N VAL A 85 13.11 6.83 -8.59
CA VAL A 85 12.40 5.75 -9.26
C VAL A 85 10.92 5.72 -8.83
N ILE A 86 10.61 5.88 -7.55
CA ILE A 86 9.23 5.94 -7.04
C ILE A 86 8.47 7.13 -7.65
N LEU A 87 9.08 8.30 -7.73
CA LEU A 87 8.46 9.48 -8.32
C LEU A 87 8.15 9.30 -9.81
N LEU A 88 9.07 8.73 -10.57
CA LEU A 88 8.84 8.42 -11.99
C LEU A 88 7.75 7.37 -12.16
N LEU A 89 7.79 6.30 -11.37
CA LEU A 89 6.80 5.22 -11.42
C LEU A 89 5.40 5.70 -11.04
N SER A 90 5.24 6.61 -10.08
CA SER A 90 3.93 7.10 -9.64
C SER A 90 3.10 7.67 -10.79
N THR A 91 3.75 8.32 -11.77
CA THR A 91 3.10 8.87 -12.96
C THR A 91 2.62 7.78 -13.93
N PHE A 92 3.38 6.67 -14.03
CA PHE A 92 3.07 5.59 -14.97
C PHE A 92 2.13 4.53 -14.39
N ILE A 93 2.22 4.27 -13.07
CA ILE A 93 1.44 3.21 -12.40
C ILE A 93 -0.06 3.48 -12.49
N THR A 94 -0.51 4.72 -12.36
CA THR A 94 -1.93 5.08 -12.47
C THR A 94 -2.50 4.74 -13.86
N LYS A 95 -1.75 5.01 -14.92
CA LYS A 95 -2.12 4.64 -16.30
C LYS A 95 -2.04 3.13 -16.53
N LEU A 96 -1.08 2.46 -15.91
CA LEU A 96 -0.89 1.03 -16.05
C LEU A 96 -1.97 0.25 -15.29
N ALA A 97 -2.32 0.70 -14.09
CA ALA A 97 -3.40 0.14 -13.28
C ALA A 97 -4.78 0.21 -13.96
N SER A 98 -5.03 1.27 -14.74
CA SER A 98 -6.27 1.40 -15.51
C SER A 98 -6.32 0.48 -16.74
N LYS A 99 -5.18 0.04 -17.29
CA LYS A 99 -5.12 -0.83 -18.47
C LYS A 99 -5.05 -2.32 -18.14
N ILE A 100 -4.24 -2.69 -17.17
CA ILE A 100 -3.94 -4.11 -16.83
C ILE A 100 -4.89 -4.61 -15.74
N GLY A 101 -5.33 -3.71 -14.85
CA GLY A 101 -6.08 -4.06 -13.66
C GLY A 101 -5.21 -3.97 -12.39
N LYS A 102 -5.85 -3.56 -11.29
CA LYS A 102 -5.17 -3.34 -10.01
C LYS A 102 -4.59 -4.65 -9.43
N LYS A 103 -5.36 -5.74 -9.56
CA LYS A 103 -4.98 -7.07 -9.06
C LYS A 103 -3.75 -7.61 -9.77
N GLU A 104 -3.77 -7.63 -11.10
CA GLU A 104 -2.65 -8.14 -11.90
C GLU A 104 -1.38 -7.31 -11.68
N LEU A 105 -1.52 -6.00 -11.59
CA LEU A 105 -0.39 -5.10 -11.36
C LEU A 105 0.27 -5.35 -10.00
N SER A 106 -0.51 -5.62 -8.95
CA SER A 106 0.03 -5.95 -7.62
C SER A 106 0.78 -7.29 -7.62
N VAL A 107 0.25 -8.31 -8.31
CA VAL A 107 0.89 -9.62 -8.44
C VAL A 107 2.21 -9.51 -9.20
N ILE A 108 2.23 -8.79 -10.32
CA ILE A 108 3.46 -8.56 -11.10
C ILE A 108 4.51 -7.85 -10.23
N GLY A 109 4.11 -6.83 -9.49
CA GLY A 109 5.01 -6.12 -8.57
C GLY A 109 5.61 -7.04 -7.51
N CYS A 110 4.80 -7.91 -6.90
CA CYS A 110 5.27 -8.91 -5.93
C CYS A 110 6.26 -9.92 -6.57
N ILE A 111 6.00 -10.40 -7.78
CA ILE A 111 6.88 -11.34 -8.47
C ILE A 111 8.22 -10.67 -8.79
N ILE A 112 8.23 -9.45 -9.29
CA ILE A 112 9.47 -8.71 -9.61
C ILE A 112 10.28 -8.49 -8.33
N SER A 113 9.67 -8.06 -7.24
CA SER A 113 10.38 -7.85 -5.97
C SER A 113 10.92 -9.15 -5.39
N ALA A 114 10.13 -10.24 -5.39
CA ALA A 114 10.55 -11.54 -4.91
C ALA A 114 11.72 -12.09 -5.73
N ALA A 115 11.65 -12.01 -7.06
CA ALA A 115 12.74 -12.44 -7.94
C ALA A 115 14.04 -11.65 -7.67
N SER A 116 13.93 -10.33 -7.45
CA SER A 116 15.09 -9.49 -7.13
C SER A 116 15.73 -9.88 -5.80
N PHE A 117 14.95 -10.15 -4.75
CA PHE A 117 15.48 -10.58 -3.45
C PHE A 117 16.08 -11.98 -3.49
N VAL A 118 15.46 -12.91 -4.21
CA VAL A 118 16.03 -14.26 -4.45
C VAL A 118 17.36 -14.15 -5.19
N THR A 119 17.44 -13.30 -6.20
CA THR A 119 18.68 -13.05 -6.95
C THR A 119 19.76 -12.46 -6.05
N LEU A 120 19.43 -11.50 -5.18
CA LEU A 120 20.36 -10.96 -4.17
C LEU A 120 20.89 -12.04 -3.24
N PHE A 121 20.03 -12.96 -2.81
CA PHE A 121 20.40 -14.05 -1.93
C PHE A 121 21.37 -15.04 -2.61
N ILE A 122 21.15 -15.37 -3.88
CA ILE A 122 21.98 -16.32 -4.63
C ILE A 122 23.35 -15.73 -4.99
N ILE A 123 23.41 -14.48 -5.42
CA ILE A 123 24.64 -13.88 -5.95
C ILE A 123 25.68 -13.59 -4.87
N HIS A 124 25.29 -13.40 -3.59
CA HIS A 124 26.21 -13.10 -2.47
C HIS A 124 27.32 -12.09 -2.86
N THR A 125 26.96 -11.02 -3.55
CA THR A 125 27.92 -10.11 -4.16
C THR A 125 28.58 -9.16 -3.14
N HIS A 126 29.91 -9.02 -3.22
CA HIS A 126 30.64 -7.97 -2.53
C HIS A 126 30.62 -6.62 -3.28
N ASN A 127 30.06 -6.59 -4.49
CA ASN A 127 30.00 -5.38 -5.30
C ASN A 127 28.77 -4.54 -4.95
N VAL A 128 29.00 -3.37 -4.34
CA VAL A 128 27.96 -2.43 -3.92
C VAL A 128 27.05 -1.98 -5.06
N TRP A 129 27.60 -1.83 -6.27
CA TRP A 129 26.83 -1.34 -7.43
C TRP A 129 25.82 -2.37 -7.93
N ILE A 130 26.18 -3.65 -7.92
CA ILE A 130 25.25 -4.74 -8.27
C ILE A 130 24.16 -4.83 -7.22
N TRP A 131 24.50 -4.68 -5.95
CA TRP A 131 23.55 -4.62 -4.85
C TRP A 131 22.53 -3.50 -5.04
N ILE A 132 23.01 -2.27 -5.30
CA ILE A 132 22.14 -1.11 -5.54
C ILE A 132 21.22 -1.34 -6.73
N ALA A 133 21.72 -1.88 -7.85
CA ALA A 133 20.91 -2.14 -9.03
C ALA A 133 19.76 -3.11 -8.74
N LEU A 134 20.03 -4.21 -8.02
CA LEU A 134 19.01 -5.19 -7.64
C LEU A 134 18.01 -4.63 -6.62
N ILE A 135 18.46 -3.80 -5.67
CA ILE A 135 17.57 -3.09 -4.74
C ILE A 135 16.65 -2.11 -5.49
N ILE A 136 17.14 -1.42 -6.51
CA ILE A 136 16.31 -0.54 -7.35
C ILE A 136 15.21 -1.36 -8.05
N ILE A 137 15.53 -2.52 -8.62
CA ILE A 137 14.54 -3.39 -9.26
C ILE A 137 13.52 -3.89 -8.24
N ALA A 138 13.97 -4.29 -7.05
CA ALA A 138 13.07 -4.66 -5.94
C ALA A 138 12.17 -3.49 -5.52
N THR A 139 12.70 -2.27 -5.49
CA THR A 139 11.95 -1.05 -5.17
C THR A 139 10.86 -0.76 -6.19
N ILE A 140 11.11 -1.02 -7.48
CA ILE A 140 10.09 -0.93 -8.53
C ILE A 140 8.91 -1.85 -8.20
N GLY A 141 9.18 -3.13 -7.94
CA GLY A 141 8.13 -4.10 -7.62
C GLY A 141 7.35 -3.77 -6.35
N THR A 142 8.05 -3.41 -5.27
CA THR A 142 7.41 -3.04 -3.99
C THR A 142 6.61 -1.75 -4.09
N SER A 143 7.05 -0.78 -4.90
CA SER A 143 6.31 0.47 -5.13
C SER A 143 5.03 0.24 -5.91
N MET A 144 5.05 -0.64 -6.93
CA MET A 144 3.84 -1.04 -7.66
C MET A 144 2.79 -1.60 -6.71
N PHE A 145 3.17 -2.53 -5.84
CA PHE A 145 2.28 -3.10 -4.84
C PHE A 145 1.76 -2.05 -3.86
N ASN A 146 2.64 -1.21 -3.32
CA ASN A 146 2.29 -0.20 -2.32
C ASN A 146 1.25 0.81 -2.85
N MET A 147 1.42 1.29 -4.08
CA MET A 147 0.49 2.26 -4.67
C MET A 147 -0.88 1.63 -4.97
N VAL A 148 -0.89 0.37 -5.39
CA VAL A 148 -2.13 -0.33 -5.73
C VAL A 148 -2.91 -0.75 -4.49
N ILE A 149 -2.25 -1.12 -3.38
CA ILE A 149 -2.92 -1.60 -2.18
C ILE A 149 -3.84 -0.53 -1.58
N TRP A 150 -3.40 0.73 -1.56
CA TRP A 150 -4.23 1.84 -1.09
C TRP A 150 -5.47 2.05 -1.95
N ALA A 151 -5.33 1.94 -3.26
CA ALA A 151 -6.45 2.02 -4.19
C ALA A 151 -7.41 0.82 -4.09
N MET A 152 -6.91 -0.36 -3.70
CA MET A 152 -7.76 -1.54 -3.46
C MET A 152 -8.51 -1.44 -2.14
N ILE A 153 -7.90 -0.87 -1.11
CA ILE A 153 -8.57 -0.64 0.17
C ILE A 153 -9.78 0.29 0.00
N THR A 154 -9.62 1.39 -0.74
CA THR A 154 -10.74 2.31 -1.00
C THR A 154 -11.85 1.64 -1.80
N ASP A 155 -11.53 0.86 -2.84
CA ASP A 155 -12.53 0.13 -3.63
C ASP A 155 -13.35 -0.85 -2.77
N VAL A 156 -12.70 -1.58 -1.85
CA VAL A 156 -13.39 -2.54 -0.97
C VAL A 156 -14.27 -1.84 0.07
N ILE A 157 -13.85 -0.67 0.55
CA ILE A 157 -14.66 0.14 1.45
C ILE A 157 -15.91 0.63 0.71
N ASP A 158 -15.77 1.17 -0.49
CA ASP A 158 -16.87 1.65 -1.31
C ASP A 158 -17.85 0.50 -1.64
N GLU A 159 -17.34 -0.68 -1.99
CA GLU A 159 -18.15 -1.87 -2.25
C GLU A 159 -18.94 -2.30 -1.01
N SER A 160 -18.33 -2.28 0.17
CA SER A 160 -18.98 -2.62 1.42
C SER A 160 -20.09 -1.63 1.79
N GLU A 161 -19.89 -0.35 1.51
CA GLU A 161 -20.87 0.69 1.76
C GLU A 161 -22.10 0.53 0.85
N VAL A 162 -21.90 0.25 -0.45
CA VAL A 162 -22.98 -0.03 -1.40
C VAL A 162 -23.77 -1.27 -1.01
N GLN A 163 -23.11 -2.35 -0.60
CA GLN A 163 -23.78 -3.58 -0.15
C GLN A 163 -24.63 -3.35 1.11
N ASN A 164 -24.15 -2.54 2.05
CA ASN A 164 -24.90 -2.21 3.26
C ASN A 164 -26.14 -1.34 2.96
N VAL A 165 -26.03 -0.39 2.04
CA VAL A 165 -27.18 0.44 1.61
C VAL A 165 -28.26 -0.42 0.94
N VAL A 166 -27.88 -1.31 0.01
CA VAL A 166 -28.81 -2.23 -0.66
C VAL A 166 -29.49 -3.19 0.32
N ARG A 167 -28.76 -3.67 1.33
CA ARG A 167 -29.30 -4.55 2.37
C ARG A 167 -30.31 -3.83 3.25
N GLN A 168 -30.08 -2.57 3.59
CA GLN A 168 -31.02 -1.76 4.38
C GLN A 168 -32.31 -1.46 3.58
N ASP A 169 -32.20 -1.13 2.30
CA ASP A 169 -33.37 -0.91 1.45
C ASP A 169 -34.23 -2.18 1.35
N ASN A 170 -33.63 -3.35 1.18
CA ASN A 170 -34.36 -4.61 1.15
C ASN A 170 -35.05 -4.96 2.46
N GLN A 171 -34.45 -4.62 3.63
CA GLN A 171 -35.08 -4.80 4.93
C GLN A 171 -36.29 -3.88 5.09
N ILE A 172 -36.19 -2.63 4.67
CA ILE A 172 -37.28 -1.67 4.74
C ILE A 172 -38.46 -2.14 3.88
N TYR A 173 -38.23 -2.65 2.67
CA TYR A 173 -39.28 -3.19 1.81
C TYR A 173 -39.93 -4.46 2.37
N SER A 174 -39.20 -5.29 3.12
CA SER A 174 -39.71 -6.49 3.79
C SER A 174 -40.63 -6.17 4.97
N ASP A 175 -40.39 -5.07 5.68
CA ASP A 175 -41.23 -4.64 6.81
C ASP A 175 -42.54 -3.97 6.39
N TYR A 176 -42.68 -3.56 5.13
CA TYR A 176 -43.91 -2.97 4.55
C TYR A 176 -44.80 -3.96 3.80
N SER A 177 -44.44 -5.24 3.75
CA SER A 177 -45.24 -6.31 3.12
C SER A 177 -45.92 -7.19 4.17
#